data_87b8f58c31b34fc0d608bda57ac2d984
#
_entry.id   87b8f58c31b34fc0d608bda57ac2d984
#
_cell.length_a   1.000
_cell.length_b   1.000
_cell.length_c   1.000
_cell.angle_alpha   90.00
_cell.angle_beta   90.00
_cell.angle_gamma   90.00
#
_symmetry.space_group_name_H-M   'P 1'
#
loop_
_entity.id
_entity.type
_entity.pdbx_description
1 polymer ?
#
loop_
_entity_poly.entity_id
_entity_poly.type
_entity_poly.pdbx_seq_one_letter_code
_entity_poly.pdbx_strand_id
1 'polypeptide(L)'
;MSNLEVRPAPSLCGGTGRTGPVRDVQPGKQVPLGESTVVRRLLPNLGRRMVGAWCFVDHYGPDDIVDEPGMQVPPHPHLGLQTVSWLREGEVLHRDSLGSLQTVRPRELGLMTSGRAIAHSEESPHGHGPFLHGAQLWVALPGAHRDTAPSFEHHTDLPVINGGGLSATVILGELAGATSPGTTYSPLVGADLTLTAGTDTRLPLDPDFEYAALTISGESEVDGVRLAPGTLLYLGCGRGELPLRADADSSLLLLGGEPFEEQIVMWWNFIGRSQQDIEDARTDWTTGSRFGTVHGYDGDRLAAPELPPVALKPRGRVR
;
A
#
# COMPACT_ATOMS: atom_id res chain seq x y z
N MET A 1 7.78 -2.70 -2.28
CA MET A 1 8.82 -2.04 -1.44
C MET A 1 8.51 -2.28 0.01
N SER A 2 9.50 -2.52 0.78
CA SER A 2 9.37 -2.86 2.19
C SER A 2 9.82 -1.73 3.08
N ASN A 3 9.51 -1.85 4.36
CA ASN A 3 10.12 -0.99 5.35
C ASN A 3 11.57 -1.43 5.57
N LEU A 4 12.51 -0.77 4.90
CA LEU A 4 13.95 -1.00 5.03
C LEU A 4 14.59 -0.20 6.19
N GLU A 5 13.79 0.47 7.00
CA GLU A 5 14.29 1.25 8.14
C GLU A 5 15.09 0.35 9.11
N VAL A 6 16.34 0.71 9.37
CA VAL A 6 17.23 0.02 10.31
C VAL A 6 16.71 0.11 11.76
N ARG A 7 15.92 1.15 12.05
CA ARG A 7 15.25 1.38 13.33
C ARG A 7 13.79 1.80 13.10
N PRO A 8 12.93 0.89 12.63
CA PRO A 8 11.55 1.23 12.36
C PRO A 8 10.85 1.63 13.65
N ALA A 9 10.21 2.79 13.63
CA ALA A 9 9.36 3.19 14.73
C ALA A 9 8.15 2.26 14.79
N PRO A 10 7.72 1.79 15.98
CA PRO A 10 6.51 1.00 16.09
C PRO A 10 5.31 1.84 15.70
N SER A 11 4.58 1.40 14.70
CA SER A 11 3.29 1.97 14.33
C SER A 11 2.18 1.14 14.95
N LEU A 12 1.33 1.82 15.67
CA LEU A 12 0.31 1.18 16.50
C LEU A 12 -1.05 1.66 15.98
N CYS A 13 -1.87 0.76 15.46
CA CYS A 13 -3.07 1.07 14.71
C CYS A 13 -4.32 0.42 15.31
N GLY A 14 -5.46 1.11 15.24
CA GLY A 14 -6.80 0.69 15.68
C GLY A 14 -7.48 1.73 16.57
N GLY A 15 -8.75 1.99 16.36
CA GLY A 15 -9.58 2.87 17.18
C GLY A 15 -11.05 2.59 16.92
N THR A 16 -11.87 2.67 17.94
CA THR A 16 -13.31 2.48 17.85
C THR A 16 -13.99 3.78 17.44
N GLY A 17 -14.89 3.71 16.46
CA GLY A 17 -15.80 4.79 16.06
C GLY A 17 -15.69 5.16 14.58
N ARG A 18 -16.85 5.22 13.91
CA ARG A 18 -16.99 5.80 12.57
C ARG A 18 -16.77 7.30 12.67
N THR A 19 -15.75 7.81 12.01
CA THR A 19 -15.59 9.26 11.83
C THR A 19 -16.51 9.67 10.69
N GLY A 20 -17.47 10.56 10.94
CA GLY A 20 -18.31 11.13 9.88
C GLY A 20 -17.49 11.87 8.81
N PRO A 21 -18.14 12.51 7.81
CA PRO A 21 -17.43 13.24 6.76
C PRO A 21 -16.49 14.28 7.33
N VAL A 22 -15.21 14.17 6.97
CA VAL A 22 -14.14 15.11 7.36
C VAL A 22 -13.30 15.46 6.13
N ARG A 23 -12.45 16.48 6.25
CA ARG A 23 -11.42 16.84 5.27
C ARG A 23 -10.13 17.09 6.04
N ASP A 24 -9.33 16.04 6.19
CA ASP A 24 -8.06 16.10 6.93
C ASP A 24 -6.91 15.90 5.96
N VAL A 25 -6.19 17.00 5.68
CA VAL A 25 -5.09 17.04 4.71
C VAL A 25 -3.78 16.73 5.42
N GLN A 26 -3.06 15.75 4.93
CA GLN A 26 -1.82 15.28 5.52
C GLN A 26 -0.71 15.21 4.46
N PRO A 27 0.41 15.94 4.63
CA PRO A 27 1.55 15.83 3.74
C PRO A 27 2.27 14.49 3.95
N GLY A 28 2.73 13.90 2.85
CA GLY A 28 3.61 12.73 2.91
C GLY A 28 4.98 13.09 3.49
N LYS A 29 5.60 12.14 4.18
CA LYS A 29 6.96 12.26 4.71
C LYS A 29 7.94 11.58 3.76
N GLN A 30 9.03 12.27 3.39
CA GLN A 30 10.12 11.62 2.66
C GLN A 30 10.86 10.65 3.56
N VAL A 31 11.08 9.43 3.07
CA VAL A 31 11.76 8.34 3.77
C VAL A 31 12.76 7.71 2.80
N PRO A 32 14.05 7.58 3.17
CA PRO A 32 15.00 6.85 2.37
C PRO A 32 14.61 5.37 2.28
N LEU A 33 14.74 4.79 1.10
CA LEU A 33 14.55 3.38 0.83
C LEU A 33 15.81 2.82 0.19
N GLY A 34 16.62 2.08 0.97
CA GLY A 34 17.95 1.67 0.54
C GLY A 34 18.89 2.88 0.37
N GLU A 35 19.84 2.77 -0.56
CA GLU A 35 20.89 3.77 -0.77
C GLU A 35 20.50 4.83 -1.82
N SER A 36 19.65 4.48 -2.78
CA SER A 36 19.39 5.31 -3.97
C SER A 36 17.94 5.83 -4.10
N THR A 37 16.99 5.27 -3.39
CA THR A 37 15.56 5.59 -3.58
C THR A 37 14.99 6.36 -2.40
N VAL A 38 14.21 7.42 -2.68
CA VAL A 38 13.44 8.15 -1.66
C VAL A 38 11.96 7.97 -1.96
N VAL A 39 11.24 7.46 -0.98
CA VAL A 39 9.79 7.31 -1.08
C VAL A 39 9.06 8.38 -0.28
N ARG A 40 7.85 8.67 -0.66
CA ARG A 40 6.94 9.52 0.10
C ARG A 40 5.94 8.65 0.84
N ARG A 41 6.16 8.51 2.16
CA ARG A 41 5.26 7.75 3.05
C ARG A 41 4.08 8.59 3.46
N LEU A 42 2.89 8.08 3.20
CA LEU A 42 1.62 8.73 3.51
C LEU A 42 0.86 8.01 4.63
N LEU A 43 0.99 6.69 4.68
CA LEU A 43 0.53 5.87 5.80
C LEU A 43 1.66 4.91 6.23
N PRO A 44 1.83 4.67 7.54
CA PRO A 44 1.20 5.39 8.64
C PRO A 44 1.84 6.78 8.84
N ASN A 45 1.06 7.72 9.34
CA ASN A 45 1.57 9.00 9.80
C ASN A 45 1.10 9.33 11.23
N LEU A 46 1.54 10.48 11.78
CA LEU A 46 1.26 10.84 13.18
C LEU A 46 -0.23 11.03 13.48
N GLY A 47 -1.02 11.47 12.50
CA GLY A 47 -2.45 11.74 12.66
C GLY A 47 -3.33 10.56 12.29
N ARG A 48 -2.89 9.74 11.33
CA ARG A 48 -3.65 8.63 10.78
C ARG A 48 -2.76 7.45 10.46
N ARG A 49 -3.20 6.28 10.86
CA ARG A 49 -2.45 5.05 10.66
C ARG A 49 -3.06 4.13 9.62
N MET A 50 -4.38 4.19 9.47
CA MET A 50 -5.11 3.34 8.53
C MET A 50 -6.26 4.11 7.87
N VAL A 51 -6.66 3.61 6.71
CA VAL A 51 -7.89 3.95 5.98
C VAL A 51 -8.55 2.63 5.60
N GLY A 52 -9.65 2.26 6.23
CA GLY A 52 -10.12 0.89 6.21
C GLY A 52 -8.98 -0.05 6.64
N ALA A 53 -8.75 -1.11 5.89
CA ALA A 53 -7.64 -2.05 6.11
C ALA A 53 -6.29 -1.57 5.52
N TRP A 54 -6.25 -0.49 4.75
CA TRP A 54 -5.00 0.08 4.22
C TRP A 54 -4.17 0.66 5.35
N CYS A 55 -3.00 0.10 5.62
CA CYS A 55 -2.14 0.46 6.74
C CYS A 55 -0.76 0.98 6.36
N PHE A 56 -0.39 0.87 5.08
CA PHE A 56 0.88 1.37 4.57
C PHE A 56 0.70 1.89 3.15
N VAL A 57 1.25 3.08 2.87
CA VAL A 57 1.24 3.71 1.56
C VAL A 57 2.56 4.44 1.34
N ASP A 58 3.40 3.91 0.48
CA ASP A 58 4.59 4.55 -0.04
C ASP A 58 4.41 4.85 -1.52
N HIS A 59 4.55 6.10 -1.89
CA HIS A 59 4.60 6.56 -3.27
C HIS A 59 6.05 6.89 -3.65
N TYR A 60 6.50 6.40 -4.78
CA TYR A 60 7.84 6.60 -5.31
C TYR A 60 7.80 7.08 -6.75
N GLY A 61 8.78 7.88 -7.12
CA GLY A 61 8.94 8.43 -8.45
C GLY A 61 8.00 9.62 -8.76
N PRO A 62 7.96 10.03 -10.06
CA PRO A 62 8.77 9.45 -11.14
C PRO A 62 10.27 9.68 -10.91
N ASP A 63 11.04 8.60 -10.82
CA ASP A 63 12.49 8.64 -10.67
C ASP A 63 13.15 8.25 -11.99
N ASP A 64 14.15 9.02 -12.42
CA ASP A 64 15.02 8.64 -13.54
C ASP A 64 16.06 7.64 -13.03
N ILE A 65 16.01 6.43 -13.56
CA ILE A 65 16.88 5.32 -13.15
C ILE A 65 17.73 4.78 -14.31
N VAL A 66 17.91 5.58 -15.37
CA VAL A 66 18.59 5.13 -16.60
C VAL A 66 20.02 4.62 -16.34
N ASP A 67 20.75 5.28 -15.44
CA ASP A 67 22.14 4.95 -15.07
C ASP A 67 22.23 4.29 -13.67
N GLU A 68 21.08 3.93 -13.08
CA GLU A 68 20.97 3.38 -11.72
C GLU A 68 20.43 1.94 -11.76
N PRO A 69 20.67 1.13 -10.74
CA PRO A 69 20.10 -0.23 -10.67
C PRO A 69 18.59 -0.27 -10.49
N GLY A 70 17.95 0.89 -10.28
CA GLY A 70 16.55 1.00 -9.97
C GLY A 70 16.21 0.48 -8.56
N MET A 71 15.01 -0.07 -8.41
CA MET A 71 14.59 -0.67 -7.14
C MET A 71 15.40 -1.93 -6.85
N GLN A 72 15.95 -2.00 -5.64
CA GLN A 72 16.69 -3.17 -5.15
C GLN A 72 16.28 -3.46 -3.71
N VAL A 73 15.28 -4.32 -3.54
CA VAL A 73 14.79 -4.75 -2.23
C VAL A 73 15.10 -6.22 -2.02
N PRO A 74 16.15 -6.53 -1.20
CA PRO A 74 16.56 -7.91 -0.93
C PRO A 74 15.45 -8.75 -0.28
N PRO A 75 15.61 -10.08 -0.24
CA PRO A 75 14.67 -10.97 0.41
C PRO A 75 14.37 -10.54 1.84
N HIS A 76 13.08 -10.35 2.14
CA HIS A 76 12.58 -9.88 3.42
C HIS A 76 11.23 -10.53 3.72
N PRO A 77 10.84 -10.61 5.01
CA PRO A 77 9.66 -11.36 5.42
C PRO A 77 8.43 -10.47 5.55
N HIS A 78 7.24 -11.06 5.41
CA HIS A 78 5.97 -10.45 5.75
C HIS A 78 5.08 -11.41 6.53
N LEU A 79 4.26 -10.84 7.43
CA LEU A 79 3.30 -11.53 8.29
C LEU A 79 2.04 -10.69 8.48
N GLY A 80 0.85 -11.30 8.33
CA GLY A 80 -0.42 -10.70 8.73
C GLY A 80 -0.94 -9.58 7.82
N LEU A 81 -0.45 -9.49 6.59
CA LEU A 81 -0.80 -8.44 5.65
C LEU A 81 -0.85 -8.94 4.20
N GLN A 82 -1.40 -8.12 3.31
CA GLN A 82 -1.18 -8.24 1.86
C GLN A 82 -0.31 -7.07 1.40
N THR A 83 0.58 -7.30 0.43
CA THR A 83 1.26 -6.24 -0.31
C THR A 83 0.60 -6.05 -1.66
N VAL A 84 0.43 -4.80 -2.07
CA VAL A 84 -0.07 -4.40 -3.38
C VAL A 84 1.01 -3.59 -4.07
N SER A 85 1.57 -4.12 -5.15
CA SER A 85 2.52 -3.42 -6.02
C SER A 85 1.74 -2.85 -7.20
N TRP A 86 1.74 -1.50 -7.34
CA TRP A 86 1.05 -0.77 -8.39
C TRP A 86 2.00 0.18 -9.10
N LEU A 87 2.25 -0.09 -10.39
CA LEU A 87 3.17 0.71 -11.19
C LEU A 87 2.43 1.60 -12.19
N ARG A 88 2.97 2.80 -12.39
CA ARG A 88 2.59 3.71 -13.48
C ARG A 88 3.65 3.75 -14.57
N GLU A 89 4.93 3.57 -14.19
CA GLU A 89 6.07 3.47 -15.09
C GLU A 89 7.10 2.51 -14.51
N GLY A 90 7.89 1.88 -15.38
CA GLY A 90 8.92 0.92 -15.02
C GLY A 90 8.39 -0.49 -14.78
N GLU A 91 9.24 -1.33 -14.25
CA GLU A 91 8.96 -2.76 -14.01
C GLU A 91 9.54 -3.18 -12.67
N VAL A 92 8.86 -4.08 -11.98
CA VAL A 92 9.34 -4.70 -10.74
C VAL A 92 9.25 -6.22 -10.88
N LEU A 93 10.38 -6.89 -10.71
CA LEU A 93 10.47 -8.34 -10.66
C LEU A 93 10.26 -8.82 -9.24
N HIS A 94 9.14 -9.48 -9.00
CA HIS A 94 8.80 -10.13 -7.75
C HIS A 94 9.32 -11.57 -7.74
N ARG A 95 9.98 -11.97 -6.65
CA ARG A 95 10.28 -13.37 -6.30
C ARG A 95 9.81 -13.63 -4.89
N ASP A 96 9.29 -14.81 -4.61
CA ASP A 96 8.87 -15.19 -3.26
C ASP A 96 9.30 -16.60 -2.85
N SER A 97 9.07 -16.91 -1.59
CA SER A 97 9.40 -18.22 -1.02
C SER A 97 8.43 -19.34 -1.40
N LEU A 98 7.38 -19.04 -2.16
CA LEU A 98 6.51 -20.05 -2.78
C LEU A 98 7.04 -20.49 -4.14
N GLY A 99 8.05 -19.79 -4.68
CA GLY A 99 8.63 -20.02 -6.00
C GLY A 99 8.00 -19.16 -7.09
N SER A 100 7.20 -18.16 -6.74
CA SER A 100 6.70 -17.20 -7.73
C SER A 100 7.85 -16.39 -8.30
N LEU A 101 7.81 -16.14 -9.61
CA LEU A 101 8.73 -15.31 -10.37
C LEU A 101 7.91 -14.52 -11.38
N GLN A 102 7.66 -13.25 -11.10
CA GLN A 102 6.76 -12.44 -11.90
C GLN A 102 7.24 -11.01 -12.06
N THR A 103 7.36 -10.54 -13.30
CA THR A 103 7.53 -9.12 -13.57
C THR A 103 6.16 -8.44 -13.55
N VAL A 104 5.98 -7.49 -12.64
CA VAL A 104 4.81 -6.60 -12.57
C VAL A 104 5.10 -5.36 -13.41
N ARG A 105 4.17 -5.00 -14.29
CA ARG A 105 4.27 -3.86 -15.23
C ARG A 105 3.24 -2.78 -14.91
N PRO A 106 3.33 -1.62 -15.56
CA PRO A 106 2.34 -0.56 -15.40
C PRO A 106 0.91 -1.04 -15.63
N ARG A 107 0.01 -0.68 -14.71
CA ARG A 107 -1.41 -1.04 -14.71
C ARG A 107 -1.70 -2.53 -14.47
N GLU A 108 -0.74 -3.28 -14.01
CA GLU A 108 -0.93 -4.65 -13.54
C GLU A 108 -0.94 -4.66 -12.01
N LEU A 109 -1.75 -5.54 -11.44
CA LEU A 109 -1.80 -5.77 -9.99
C LEU A 109 -0.86 -6.92 -9.62
N GLY A 110 0.18 -6.63 -8.82
CA GLY A 110 0.91 -7.62 -8.06
C GLY A 110 0.35 -7.67 -6.63
N LEU A 111 -0.25 -8.79 -6.24
CA LEU A 111 -0.87 -8.96 -4.93
C LEU A 111 -0.26 -10.16 -4.21
N MET A 112 0.49 -9.91 -3.13
CA MET A 112 1.02 -10.95 -2.28
C MET A 112 0.28 -10.99 -0.96
N THR A 113 -0.34 -12.12 -0.63
CA THR A 113 -0.93 -12.39 0.68
C THR A 113 0.12 -13.08 1.54
N SER A 114 0.57 -12.41 2.62
CA SER A 114 1.56 -13.00 3.51
C SER A 114 0.95 -14.05 4.45
N GLY A 115 -0.28 -13.84 4.88
CA GLY A 115 -0.94 -14.73 5.83
C GLY A 115 -0.05 -15.03 7.02
N ARG A 116 0.15 -16.34 7.31
CA ARG A 116 0.98 -16.81 8.42
C ARG A 116 2.48 -16.54 8.26
N ALA A 117 3.02 -16.42 7.05
CA ALA A 117 4.39 -16.01 6.73
C ALA A 117 4.71 -16.20 5.24
N ILE A 118 5.48 -15.29 4.67
CA ILE A 118 6.13 -15.38 3.36
C ILE A 118 7.38 -14.52 3.36
N ALA A 119 8.36 -14.86 2.55
CA ALA A 119 9.46 -13.95 2.20
C ALA A 119 9.40 -13.64 0.71
N HIS A 120 9.78 -12.42 0.33
CA HIS A 120 9.89 -12.01 -1.07
C HIS A 120 11.02 -11.00 -1.30
N SER A 121 11.40 -10.81 -2.55
CA SER A 121 12.27 -9.73 -3.04
C SER A 121 11.59 -8.98 -4.18
N GLU A 122 11.93 -7.71 -4.32
CA GLU A 122 11.42 -6.84 -5.39
C GLU A 122 12.60 -6.06 -5.99
N GLU A 123 12.80 -6.17 -7.29
CA GLU A 123 13.91 -5.51 -7.96
C GLU A 123 13.49 -4.99 -9.35
N SER A 124 14.07 -3.90 -9.81
CA SER A 124 14.02 -3.55 -11.23
C SER A 124 14.82 -4.59 -12.00
N PRO A 125 14.25 -5.23 -13.06
CA PRO A 125 14.95 -6.25 -13.82
C PRO A 125 16.15 -5.68 -14.57
N HIS A 126 17.13 -6.52 -14.90
CA HIS A 126 18.23 -6.10 -15.77
C HIS A 126 17.72 -5.58 -17.12
N GLY A 127 18.19 -4.39 -17.51
CA GLY A 127 17.74 -3.73 -18.72
C GLY A 127 16.38 -3.05 -18.61
N HIS A 128 15.98 -2.73 -17.39
CA HIS A 128 14.75 -1.96 -17.11
C HIS A 128 14.69 -0.64 -17.90
N GLY A 129 13.49 -0.07 -18.04
CA GLY A 129 13.28 1.23 -18.64
C GLY A 129 13.88 2.39 -17.81
N PRO A 130 13.91 3.61 -18.38
CA PRO A 130 14.59 4.74 -17.74
C PRO A 130 13.88 5.30 -16.52
N PHE A 131 12.61 4.96 -16.28
CA PHE A 131 11.81 5.52 -15.21
C PHE A 131 11.24 4.45 -14.30
N LEU A 132 11.07 4.83 -13.02
CA LEU A 132 10.33 4.05 -12.04
C LEU A 132 9.32 4.97 -11.33
N HIS A 133 8.04 4.61 -11.40
CA HIS A 133 6.96 5.37 -10.77
C HIS A 133 5.84 4.44 -10.32
N GLY A 134 5.46 4.52 -9.06
CA GLY A 134 4.41 3.66 -8.54
C GLY A 134 4.11 3.86 -7.06
N ALA A 135 3.34 2.93 -6.53
CA ALA A 135 3.01 2.87 -5.12
C ALA A 135 3.13 1.44 -4.59
N GLN A 136 3.65 1.32 -3.38
CA GLN A 136 3.59 0.11 -2.58
C GLN A 136 2.59 0.33 -1.46
N LEU A 137 1.61 -0.57 -1.38
CA LEU A 137 0.53 -0.45 -0.42
C LEU A 137 0.44 -1.75 0.39
N TRP A 138 0.03 -1.64 1.66
CA TRP A 138 -0.28 -2.82 2.46
C TRP A 138 -1.70 -2.75 3.00
N VAL A 139 -2.33 -3.93 2.98
CA VAL A 139 -3.64 -4.19 3.56
C VAL A 139 -3.45 -5.09 4.77
N ALA A 140 -3.89 -4.67 5.95
CA ALA A 140 -3.88 -5.50 7.14
C ALA A 140 -4.91 -6.64 7.02
N LEU A 141 -4.52 -7.87 7.29
CA LEU A 141 -5.46 -8.98 7.31
C LEU A 141 -6.28 -8.95 8.60
N PRO A 142 -7.61 -9.14 8.53
CA PRO A 142 -8.45 -9.35 9.72
C PRO A 142 -7.98 -10.55 10.53
N GLY A 143 -8.25 -10.54 11.84
CA GLY A 143 -7.84 -11.60 12.76
C GLY A 143 -8.24 -13.01 12.33
N ALA A 144 -9.43 -13.16 11.73
CA ALA A 144 -9.90 -14.43 11.20
C ALA A 144 -9.08 -14.96 10.01
N HIS A 145 -8.31 -14.08 9.33
CA HIS A 145 -7.57 -14.40 8.11
C HIS A 145 -6.06 -14.16 8.22
N ARG A 146 -5.58 -13.66 9.38
CA ARG A 146 -4.16 -13.32 9.56
C ARG A 146 -3.20 -14.50 9.38
N ASP A 147 -3.69 -15.72 9.63
CA ASP A 147 -2.92 -16.97 9.55
C ASP A 147 -3.26 -17.80 8.29
N THR A 148 -3.93 -17.21 7.31
CA THR A 148 -4.23 -17.88 6.03
C THR A 148 -2.95 -18.34 5.33
N ALA A 149 -3.06 -19.27 4.39
CA ALA A 149 -1.92 -19.69 3.57
C ALA A 149 -1.39 -18.49 2.75
N PRO A 150 -0.07 -18.34 2.63
CA PRO A 150 0.48 -17.31 1.75
C PRO A 150 0.18 -17.62 0.29
N SER A 151 0.04 -16.58 -0.52
CA SER A 151 -0.19 -16.67 -1.97
C SER A 151 0.34 -15.45 -2.70
N PHE A 152 0.55 -15.60 -4.01
CA PHE A 152 0.83 -14.50 -4.91
C PHE A 152 -0.14 -14.55 -6.09
N GLU A 153 -0.70 -13.39 -6.44
CA GLU A 153 -1.61 -13.20 -7.56
C GLU A 153 -1.06 -12.10 -8.48
N HIS A 154 -1.20 -12.29 -9.78
CA HIS A 154 -0.87 -11.29 -10.78
C HIS A 154 -2.05 -11.12 -11.74
N HIS A 155 -2.56 -9.90 -11.88
CA HIS A 155 -3.71 -9.60 -12.71
C HIS A 155 -3.38 -8.47 -13.69
N THR A 156 -3.60 -8.72 -14.96
CA THR A 156 -3.34 -7.77 -16.07
C THR A 156 -4.61 -7.13 -16.60
N ASP A 157 -5.77 -7.74 -16.36
CA ASP A 157 -7.06 -7.26 -16.84
C ASP A 157 -7.91 -6.79 -15.64
N LEU A 158 -7.76 -5.50 -15.32
CA LEU A 158 -8.45 -4.85 -14.22
C LEU A 158 -9.64 -4.04 -14.74
N PRO A 159 -10.77 -4.01 -14.01
CA PRO A 159 -11.94 -3.27 -14.44
C PRO A 159 -11.69 -1.76 -14.42
N VAL A 160 -12.18 -1.08 -15.46
CA VAL A 160 -12.05 0.37 -15.65
C VAL A 160 -13.43 1.01 -15.78
N ILE A 161 -13.68 2.02 -14.97
CA ILE A 161 -14.88 2.86 -15.00
C ILE A 161 -14.52 4.15 -15.74
N ASN A 162 -15.29 4.51 -16.76
CA ASN A 162 -15.06 5.72 -17.54
C ASN A 162 -16.31 6.60 -17.56
N GLY A 163 -16.12 7.91 -17.43
CA GLY A 163 -17.19 8.88 -17.56
C GLY A 163 -16.83 10.28 -17.06
N GLY A 164 -17.36 11.32 -17.70
CA GLY A 164 -17.20 12.71 -17.25
C GLY A 164 -15.74 13.20 -17.15
N GLY A 165 -14.83 12.71 -18.00
CA GLY A 165 -13.40 13.03 -17.92
C GLY A 165 -12.60 12.20 -16.92
N LEU A 166 -13.26 11.29 -16.18
CA LEU A 166 -12.65 10.36 -15.25
C LEU A 166 -12.42 9.00 -15.93
N SER A 167 -11.26 8.41 -15.68
CA SER A 167 -10.97 6.99 -15.87
C SER A 167 -10.48 6.41 -14.56
N ALA A 168 -11.19 5.43 -13.98
CA ALA A 168 -10.86 4.80 -12.72
C ALA A 168 -10.57 3.31 -12.93
N THR A 169 -9.32 2.88 -12.74
CA THR A 169 -8.94 1.46 -12.71
C THR A 169 -9.11 0.93 -11.28
N VAL A 170 -9.94 -0.07 -11.09
CA VAL A 170 -10.14 -0.70 -9.78
C VAL A 170 -9.03 -1.71 -9.53
N ILE A 171 -8.07 -1.32 -8.72
CA ILE A 171 -6.86 -2.11 -8.41
C ILE A 171 -7.24 -3.30 -7.52
N LEU A 172 -8.00 -3.03 -6.44
CA LEU A 172 -8.38 -4.05 -5.47
C LEU A 172 -9.74 -3.72 -4.85
N GLY A 173 -10.56 -4.75 -4.60
CA GLY A 173 -11.89 -4.60 -4.03
C GLY A 173 -12.92 -4.12 -5.04
N GLU A 174 -13.88 -3.27 -4.62
CA GLU A 174 -15.02 -2.87 -5.44
C GLU A 174 -15.21 -1.35 -5.44
N LEU A 175 -15.53 -0.77 -6.61
CA LEU A 175 -15.88 0.63 -6.79
C LEU A 175 -17.01 0.76 -7.81
N ALA A 176 -18.11 1.41 -7.42
CA ALA A 176 -19.24 1.73 -8.31
C ALA A 176 -19.73 0.53 -9.16
N GLY A 177 -19.78 -0.67 -8.56
CA GLY A 177 -20.21 -1.91 -9.20
C GLY A 177 -19.17 -2.63 -10.04
N ALA A 178 -17.96 -2.12 -10.13
CA ALA A 178 -16.83 -2.80 -10.76
C ALA A 178 -15.95 -3.47 -9.70
N THR A 179 -15.70 -4.77 -9.83
CA THR A 179 -14.97 -5.59 -8.85
C THR A 179 -13.65 -6.09 -9.43
N SER A 180 -12.54 -5.79 -8.76
CA SER A 180 -11.22 -6.31 -9.09
C SER A 180 -11.15 -7.82 -8.86
N PRO A 181 -10.41 -8.58 -9.70
CA PRO A 181 -10.23 -10.01 -9.51
C PRO A 181 -9.32 -10.37 -8.32
N GLY A 182 -8.56 -9.41 -7.76
CA GLY A 182 -7.66 -9.65 -6.63
C GLY A 182 -8.40 -10.04 -5.36
N THR A 183 -7.89 -11.06 -4.65
CA THR A 183 -8.50 -11.56 -3.41
C THR A 183 -8.42 -10.54 -2.28
N THR A 184 -9.56 -10.26 -1.64
CA THR A 184 -9.66 -9.42 -0.45
C THR A 184 -10.20 -10.19 0.75
N TYR A 185 -9.83 -9.78 1.95
CA TYR A 185 -10.28 -10.42 3.21
C TYR A 185 -11.15 -9.51 4.07
N SER A 186 -11.38 -8.28 3.60
CA SER A 186 -12.35 -7.33 4.15
C SER A 186 -12.90 -6.45 3.02
N PRO A 187 -14.09 -5.87 3.17
CA PRO A 187 -14.62 -4.92 2.18
C PRO A 187 -13.71 -3.70 2.07
N LEU A 188 -13.18 -3.45 0.89
CA LEU A 188 -12.26 -2.34 0.61
C LEU A 188 -12.29 -1.91 -0.85
N VAL A 189 -11.66 -0.79 -1.13
CA VAL A 189 -11.37 -0.29 -2.47
C VAL A 189 -9.97 0.32 -2.53
N GLY A 190 -9.25 -0.02 -3.60
CA GLY A 190 -8.08 0.71 -4.10
C GLY A 190 -8.29 0.98 -5.58
N ALA A 191 -8.20 2.23 -6.00
CA ALA A 191 -8.38 2.60 -7.40
C ALA A 191 -7.38 3.66 -7.85
N ASP A 192 -6.91 3.56 -9.08
CA ASP A 192 -6.11 4.58 -9.77
C ASP A 192 -7.04 5.43 -10.64
N LEU A 193 -7.15 6.71 -10.32
CA LEU A 193 -8.00 7.67 -10.99
C LEU A 193 -7.16 8.59 -11.87
N THR A 194 -7.54 8.72 -13.14
CA THR A 194 -6.99 9.70 -14.07
C THR A 194 -8.10 10.69 -14.44
N LEU A 195 -7.82 11.97 -14.31
CA LEU A 195 -8.71 13.06 -14.64
C LEU A 195 -8.10 13.85 -15.81
N THR A 196 -8.86 14.02 -16.88
CA THR A 196 -8.46 14.90 -18.00
C THR A 196 -8.74 16.37 -17.67
N ALA A 197 -8.03 17.27 -18.33
CA ALA A 197 -8.25 18.71 -18.20
C ALA A 197 -9.73 19.08 -18.41
N GLY A 198 -10.28 19.91 -17.51
CA GLY A 198 -11.68 20.34 -17.51
C GLY A 198 -12.66 19.35 -16.89
N THR A 199 -12.19 18.28 -16.24
CA THR A 199 -13.04 17.35 -15.52
C THR A 199 -13.79 18.06 -14.39
N ASP A 200 -15.11 17.84 -14.32
CA ASP A 200 -16.01 18.17 -13.20
C ASP A 200 -17.02 17.03 -13.09
N THR A 201 -16.79 16.10 -12.18
CA THR A 201 -17.56 14.85 -12.10
C THR A 201 -17.78 14.41 -10.66
N ARG A 202 -18.61 13.40 -10.46
CA ARG A 202 -18.90 12.80 -9.17
C ARG A 202 -18.77 11.28 -9.27
N LEU A 203 -17.87 10.71 -8.48
CA LEU A 203 -17.67 9.28 -8.40
C LEU A 203 -18.55 8.70 -7.30
N PRO A 204 -19.45 7.75 -7.59
CA PRO A 204 -20.26 7.08 -6.56
C PRO A 204 -19.38 6.36 -5.54
N LEU A 205 -19.72 6.49 -4.25
CA LEU A 205 -19.03 5.87 -3.13
C LEU A 205 -20.01 5.09 -2.25
N ASP A 206 -19.49 4.10 -1.52
CA ASP A 206 -20.22 3.45 -0.43
C ASP A 206 -20.14 4.32 0.84
N PRO A 207 -21.28 4.78 1.40
CA PRO A 207 -21.26 5.62 2.60
C PRO A 207 -20.78 4.92 3.87
N ASP A 208 -20.75 3.59 3.89
CA ASP A 208 -20.24 2.82 5.01
C ASP A 208 -18.71 2.74 5.04
N PHE A 209 -18.04 3.04 3.92
CA PHE A 209 -16.58 3.08 3.84
C PHE A 209 -16.01 4.41 4.31
N GLU A 210 -14.83 4.36 4.92
CA GLU A 210 -13.95 5.53 5.02
C GLU A 210 -13.02 5.59 3.81
N TYR A 211 -12.64 6.80 3.41
CA TYR A 211 -11.83 7.02 2.20
C TYR A 211 -10.65 7.95 2.45
N ALA A 212 -9.63 7.80 1.61
CA ALA A 212 -8.59 8.79 1.41
C ALA A 212 -8.22 8.89 -0.07
N ALA A 213 -7.92 10.11 -0.52
CA ALA A 213 -7.40 10.38 -1.85
C ALA A 213 -5.94 10.86 -1.75
N LEU A 214 -5.08 10.31 -2.59
CA LEU A 214 -3.68 10.68 -2.71
C LEU A 214 -3.41 11.20 -4.11
N THR A 215 -3.04 12.48 -4.27
CA THR A 215 -2.62 13.00 -5.58
C THR A 215 -1.23 12.49 -5.93
N ILE A 216 -1.12 11.86 -7.10
CA ILE A 216 0.10 11.28 -7.66
C ILE A 216 0.79 12.28 -8.58
N SER A 217 0.05 12.87 -9.52
CA SER A 217 0.57 13.86 -10.47
C SER A 217 -0.48 14.90 -10.82
N GLY A 218 -0.03 16.08 -11.23
CA GLY A 218 -0.90 17.22 -11.49
C GLY A 218 -1.52 17.78 -10.20
N GLU A 219 -2.50 18.66 -10.33
CA GLU A 219 -3.32 19.16 -9.24
C GLU A 219 -4.77 18.78 -9.47
N SER A 220 -5.44 18.31 -8.43
CA SER A 220 -6.85 17.97 -8.47
C SER A 220 -7.59 18.60 -7.29
N GLU A 221 -8.87 18.87 -7.46
CA GLU A 221 -9.77 19.24 -6.39
C GLU A 221 -10.63 18.03 -6.03
N VAL A 222 -10.50 17.57 -4.80
CA VAL A 222 -11.22 16.42 -4.25
C VAL A 222 -12.12 16.90 -3.12
N ASP A 223 -13.42 16.73 -3.26
CA ASP A 223 -14.43 17.18 -2.29
C ASP A 223 -14.24 18.66 -1.87
N GLY A 224 -13.93 19.54 -2.84
CA GLY A 224 -13.69 20.97 -2.61
C GLY A 224 -12.31 21.32 -2.03
N VAL A 225 -11.41 20.36 -1.88
CA VAL A 225 -10.04 20.58 -1.40
C VAL A 225 -9.05 20.40 -2.54
N ARG A 226 -8.26 21.44 -2.84
CA ARG A 226 -7.18 21.36 -3.84
C ARG A 226 -5.97 20.64 -3.25
N LEU A 227 -5.51 19.62 -3.96
CA LEU A 227 -4.44 18.73 -3.53
C LEU A 227 -3.28 18.79 -4.51
N ALA A 228 -2.08 19.01 -3.96
CA ALA A 228 -0.83 18.89 -4.68
C ALA A 228 -0.29 17.45 -4.62
N PRO A 229 0.60 17.04 -5.54
CA PRO A 229 1.22 15.71 -5.51
C PRO A 229 1.87 15.37 -4.17
N GLY A 230 1.66 14.13 -3.74
CA GLY A 230 2.19 13.62 -2.48
C GLY A 230 1.46 14.10 -1.23
N THR A 231 0.23 14.55 -1.39
CA THR A 231 -0.66 14.92 -0.30
C THR A 231 -1.79 13.91 -0.20
N LEU A 232 -2.10 13.44 1.00
CA LEU A 232 -3.22 12.58 1.31
C LEU A 232 -4.34 13.40 1.94
N LEU A 233 -5.55 13.30 1.40
CA LEU A 233 -6.77 13.83 1.99
C LEU A 233 -7.59 12.67 2.57
N TYR A 234 -7.71 12.60 3.89
CA TYR A 234 -8.63 11.68 4.53
C TYR A 234 -10.03 12.30 4.59
N LEU A 235 -11.02 11.47 4.24
CA LEU A 235 -12.40 11.90 4.02
C LEU A 235 -13.40 11.40 5.07
N GLY A 236 -13.06 10.36 5.84
CA GLY A 236 -14.00 9.70 6.77
C GLY A 236 -15.08 8.92 6.07
N CYS A 237 -16.10 8.50 6.82
CA CYS A 237 -17.29 7.79 6.34
C CYS A 237 -18.44 8.74 5.98
N GLY A 238 -19.52 8.20 5.41
CA GLY A 238 -20.78 8.91 5.22
C GLY A 238 -20.91 9.67 3.89
N ARG A 239 -20.03 9.42 2.93
CA ARG A 239 -20.11 9.99 1.58
C ARG A 239 -20.69 8.98 0.59
N GLY A 240 -21.80 9.31 -0.04
CA GLY A 240 -22.38 8.54 -1.16
C GLY A 240 -21.76 8.87 -2.52
N GLU A 241 -20.95 9.95 -2.60
CA GLU A 241 -20.26 10.37 -3.82
C GLU A 241 -19.01 11.20 -3.48
N LEU A 242 -18.06 11.24 -4.42
CA LEU A 242 -16.84 12.05 -4.35
C LEU A 242 -16.84 13.05 -5.50
N PRO A 243 -17.01 14.36 -5.25
CA PRO A 243 -16.79 15.40 -6.23
C PRO A 243 -15.30 15.49 -6.60
N LEU A 244 -15.02 15.47 -7.90
CA LEU A 244 -13.68 15.52 -8.48
C LEU A 244 -13.61 16.58 -9.57
N ARG A 245 -12.61 17.48 -9.50
CA ARG A 245 -12.34 18.48 -10.53
C ARG A 245 -10.85 18.53 -10.85
N ALA A 246 -10.55 18.80 -12.11
CA ALA A 246 -9.19 19.00 -12.56
C ALA A 246 -9.14 20.04 -13.69
N ASP A 247 -8.35 21.11 -13.50
CA ASP A 247 -8.14 22.15 -14.53
C ASP A 247 -7.12 21.69 -15.59
N ALA A 248 -6.23 20.75 -15.23
CA ALA A 248 -5.24 20.10 -16.09
C ALA A 248 -5.24 18.57 -15.83
N ASP A 249 -4.60 17.82 -16.69
CA ASP A 249 -4.47 16.39 -16.53
C ASP A 249 -3.83 16.08 -15.17
N SER A 250 -4.48 15.20 -14.41
CA SER A 250 -4.04 14.82 -13.08
C SER A 250 -4.35 13.36 -12.76
N SER A 251 -3.69 12.83 -11.76
CA SER A 251 -3.94 11.48 -11.30
C SER A 251 -3.86 11.35 -9.79
N LEU A 252 -4.66 10.45 -9.26
CA LEU A 252 -4.71 10.19 -7.83
C LEU A 252 -5.02 8.71 -7.55
N LEU A 253 -4.62 8.22 -6.39
CA LEU A 253 -5.09 6.96 -5.83
C LEU A 253 -6.24 7.26 -4.87
N LEU A 254 -7.32 6.49 -4.99
CA LEU A 254 -8.42 6.42 -4.03
C LEU A 254 -8.29 5.13 -3.24
N LEU A 255 -8.16 5.25 -1.94
CA LEU A 255 -8.14 4.13 -0.99
C LEU A 255 -9.35 4.24 -0.08
N GLY A 256 -9.98 3.11 0.24
CA GLY A 256 -11.14 3.10 1.14
C GLY A 256 -11.46 1.70 1.62
N GLY A 257 -12.46 1.61 2.49
CA GLY A 257 -12.97 0.36 3.02
C GLY A 257 -13.77 0.55 4.28
N GLU A 258 -14.42 -0.51 4.74
CA GLU A 258 -15.01 -0.53 6.08
C GLU A 258 -13.95 -0.16 7.11
N PRO A 259 -14.29 0.67 8.11
CA PRO A 259 -13.38 1.01 9.19
C PRO A 259 -12.81 -0.24 9.87
N PHE A 260 -11.49 -0.39 9.88
CA PHE A 260 -10.83 -1.54 10.49
C PHE A 260 -10.83 -1.43 12.00
N GLU A 261 -11.68 -2.19 12.68
CA GLU A 261 -11.93 -2.04 14.13
C GLU A 261 -10.92 -2.76 15.01
N GLU A 262 -10.14 -3.69 14.46
CA GLU A 262 -9.15 -4.42 15.22
C GLU A 262 -7.93 -3.55 15.56
N GLN A 263 -7.35 -3.83 16.71
CA GLN A 263 -6.07 -3.25 17.09
C GLN A 263 -4.92 -4.12 16.59
N ILE A 264 -3.94 -3.49 15.94
CA ILE A 264 -2.77 -4.19 15.42
C ILE A 264 -1.47 -3.60 15.98
N VAL A 265 -0.45 -4.43 16.01
CA VAL A 265 0.95 -4.01 16.17
C VAL A 265 1.60 -4.11 14.81
N MET A 266 2.02 -2.98 14.23
CA MET A 266 2.82 -2.97 13.02
C MET A 266 4.25 -2.57 13.37
N TRP A 267 5.19 -3.44 13.10
CA TRP A 267 6.61 -3.18 13.28
C TRP A 267 7.41 -3.85 12.18
N TRP A 268 8.33 -3.10 11.60
CA TRP A 268 9.14 -3.48 10.44
C TRP A 268 8.21 -3.95 9.30
N ASN A 269 8.21 -5.25 8.95
CA ASN A 269 7.41 -5.85 7.89
C ASN A 269 6.33 -6.81 8.45
N PHE A 270 6.02 -6.72 9.74
CA PHE A 270 5.10 -7.61 10.42
C PHE A 270 3.88 -6.87 10.96
N ILE A 271 2.72 -7.48 10.80
CA ILE A 271 1.47 -7.08 11.46
C ILE A 271 1.03 -8.20 12.38
N GLY A 272 1.13 -7.94 13.69
CA GLY A 272 0.67 -8.82 14.77
C GLY A 272 -0.50 -8.22 15.53
N ARG A 273 -0.95 -8.92 16.56
CA ARG A 273 -1.95 -8.47 17.54
C ARG A 273 -1.35 -8.22 18.92
N SER A 274 -0.13 -8.70 19.11
CA SER A 274 0.62 -8.57 20.37
C SER A 274 2.09 -8.32 20.09
N GLN A 275 2.82 -7.89 21.11
CA GLN A 275 4.28 -7.84 21.05
C GLN A 275 4.88 -9.22 20.79
N GLN A 276 4.32 -10.27 21.40
CA GLN A 276 4.80 -11.64 21.26
C GLN A 276 4.75 -12.10 19.77
N ASP A 277 3.68 -11.76 19.03
CA ASP A 277 3.59 -12.09 17.59
C ASP A 277 4.79 -11.52 16.82
N ILE A 278 5.25 -10.31 17.19
CA ILE A 278 6.38 -9.65 16.54
C ILE A 278 7.72 -10.26 16.95
N GLU A 279 7.88 -10.58 18.23
CA GLU A 279 9.09 -11.23 18.77
C GLU A 279 9.28 -12.61 18.16
N ASP A 280 8.21 -13.40 18.07
CA ASP A 280 8.22 -14.72 17.45
C ASP A 280 8.55 -14.62 15.95
N ALA A 281 7.89 -13.71 15.23
CA ALA A 281 8.16 -13.50 13.80
C ALA A 281 9.61 -13.07 13.54
N ARG A 282 10.17 -12.16 14.37
CA ARG A 282 11.57 -11.75 14.28
C ARG A 282 12.53 -12.92 14.54
N THR A 283 12.24 -13.72 15.55
CA THR A 283 13.03 -14.90 15.89
C THR A 283 12.99 -15.92 14.76
N ASP A 284 11.81 -16.23 14.25
CA ASP A 284 11.61 -17.16 13.12
C ASP A 284 12.31 -16.67 11.84
N TRP A 285 12.33 -15.36 11.58
CA TRP A 285 13.10 -14.81 10.46
C TRP A 285 14.60 -14.96 10.68
N THR A 286 15.09 -14.73 11.88
CA THR A 286 16.53 -14.76 12.17
C THR A 286 17.10 -16.17 12.17
N THR A 287 16.39 -17.13 12.75
CA THR A 287 16.93 -18.47 13.07
C THR A 287 16.10 -19.63 12.51
N GLY A 288 14.89 -19.38 12.09
CA GLY A 288 13.95 -20.42 11.68
C GLY A 288 13.77 -20.54 10.17
N SER A 289 12.74 -21.29 9.78
CA SER A 289 12.37 -21.57 8.40
C SER A 289 10.94 -21.16 8.04
N ARG A 290 10.21 -20.52 8.97
CA ARG A 290 8.79 -20.20 8.81
C ARG A 290 8.46 -19.41 7.54
N PHE A 291 9.34 -18.47 7.16
CA PHE A 291 9.14 -17.58 6.02
C PHE A 291 9.59 -18.20 4.68
N GLY A 292 10.24 -19.37 4.71
CA GLY A 292 10.81 -20.00 3.52
C GLY A 292 12.06 -19.28 3.00
N THR A 293 12.48 -19.65 1.78
CA THR A 293 13.65 -19.11 1.12
C THR A 293 13.27 -18.55 -0.24
N VAL A 294 13.68 -17.33 -0.54
CA VAL A 294 13.55 -16.74 -1.88
C VAL A 294 14.71 -17.23 -2.74
N HIS A 295 14.38 -17.91 -3.84
CA HIS A 295 15.38 -18.43 -4.77
C HIS A 295 15.60 -17.50 -5.95
N GLY A 296 16.83 -17.47 -6.48
CA GLY A 296 17.17 -16.72 -7.69
C GLY A 296 17.37 -15.21 -7.46
N TYR A 297 17.45 -14.75 -6.22
CA TYR A 297 17.97 -13.43 -5.88
C TYR A 297 19.47 -13.53 -5.63
N ASP A 298 20.25 -12.62 -6.21
CA ASP A 298 21.72 -12.57 -6.05
C ASP A 298 22.06 -11.61 -4.91
N GLY A 299 22.23 -12.15 -3.71
CA GLY A 299 22.57 -11.39 -2.52
C GLY A 299 21.99 -11.95 -1.23
N ASP A 300 22.31 -11.30 -0.13
CA ASP A 300 21.85 -11.69 1.20
C ASP A 300 20.41 -11.19 1.46
N ARG A 301 19.70 -11.90 2.33
CA ARG A 301 18.42 -11.44 2.84
C ARG A 301 18.60 -10.31 3.86
N LEU A 302 17.60 -9.45 4.00
CA LEU A 302 17.60 -8.38 5.00
C LEU A 302 17.70 -8.94 6.41
N ALA A 303 18.62 -8.42 7.21
CA ALA A 303 18.67 -8.71 8.63
C ALA A 303 17.48 -8.07 9.35
N ALA A 304 16.86 -8.81 10.27
CA ALA A 304 15.81 -8.23 11.12
C ALA A 304 16.41 -7.17 12.06
N PRO A 305 15.84 -5.96 12.12
CA PRO A 305 16.28 -4.95 13.07
C PRO A 305 16.18 -5.41 14.53
N GLU A 306 16.85 -4.72 15.43
CA GLU A 306 16.64 -4.92 16.85
C GLU A 306 15.28 -4.37 17.28
N LEU A 307 14.62 -5.07 18.20
CA LEU A 307 13.37 -4.58 18.77
C LEU A 307 13.61 -3.28 19.55
N PRO A 308 12.66 -2.34 19.48
CA PRO A 308 12.79 -1.10 20.24
C PRO A 308 12.80 -1.39 21.74
N PRO A 309 13.49 -0.57 22.58
CA PRO A 309 13.56 -0.78 24.02
C PRO A 309 12.25 -0.46 24.76
N VAL A 310 11.16 -0.21 24.02
CA VAL A 310 9.82 0.09 24.54
C VAL A 310 8.84 -1.00 24.13
N ALA A 311 7.90 -1.31 25.02
CA ALA A 311 6.89 -2.32 24.73
C ALA A 311 6.04 -1.92 23.51
N LEU A 312 5.92 -2.85 22.58
CA LEU A 312 5.01 -2.75 21.44
C LEU A 312 3.58 -2.99 21.92
N LYS A 313 2.70 -2.01 21.79
CA LYS A 313 1.31 -2.12 22.23
C LYS A 313 0.38 -2.02 21.03
N PRO A 314 -0.64 -2.87 20.93
CA PRO A 314 -1.69 -2.71 19.94
C PRO A 314 -2.35 -1.33 20.08
N ARG A 315 -2.64 -0.70 18.97
CA ARG A 315 -3.32 0.61 18.93
C ARG A 315 -4.29 0.68 17.77
N GLY A 316 -5.19 1.64 17.86
CA GLY A 316 -6.23 1.88 16.89
C GLY A 316 -5.86 2.73 15.67
N ARG A 317 -6.82 2.94 14.76
CA ARG A 317 -6.70 3.65 13.46
C ARG A 317 -6.21 5.09 13.58
N VAL A 318 -6.49 5.75 14.66
CA VAL A 318 -6.10 7.12 15.00
C VAL A 318 -5.30 7.15 16.30
N ARG A 319 -4.62 8.25 16.54
CA ARG A 319 -3.80 8.44 17.74
C ARG A 319 -4.64 8.60 19.00
#